data_78c8ccfa7902942fdb7a8f4ab8cffd09
#
_entry.id   78c8ccfa7902942fdb7a8f4ab8cffd09
#
_cell.length_a   1.000
_cell.length_b   1.000
_cell.length_c   1.000
_cell.angle_alpha   90.00
_cell.angle_beta   90.00
_cell.angle_gamma   90.00
#
_symmetry.space_group_name_H-M   'P 1'
#
loop_
_entity.id
_entity.type
_entity.pdbx_description
1 polymer ?
#
loop_
_entity_poly.entity_id
_entity_poly.type
_entity_poly.pdbx_seq_one_letter_code
_entity_poly.pdbx_strand_id
1 'polypeptide(L)'
;NIKMMDKKQQIWYRWKNDLPKLKREAVDILSRTYLEIGQKPSVEDIVTMANILVDDLANNTQFSTMTIEDVSRAFREGVRAGDEASVFLNVRTWNIWLRAEKKKVAKKVIEMHKKHELEYLENARLMGGTIKKAKQIK
;
A
#
# COMPACT_ATOMS: atom_id res chain seq x y z
N ASN A 1 2.16 -6.99 15.92
CA ASN A 1 2.61 -6.27 16.08
C ASN A 1 2.73 -5.56 14.93
N ILE A 2 2.32 -4.89 14.90
CA ILE A 2 2.06 -4.18 14.14
C ILE A 2 2.97 -3.91 13.28
N LYS A 3 3.65 -3.77 13.65
CA LYS A 3 4.45 -3.36 13.10
C LYS A 3 4.85 -4.00 12.13
N MET A 4 4.62 -4.80 12.15
CA MET A 4 5.18 -5.49 11.46
C MET A 4 4.57 -5.98 10.46
N MET A 5 4.47 -5.37 9.66
CA MET A 5 4.35 -5.81 8.50
C MET A 5 5.31 -6.83 8.27
N ASP A 6 4.86 -8.02 8.11
CA ASP A 6 5.69 -9.15 7.78
C ASP A 6 6.36 -8.83 6.44
N LYS A 7 7.67 -8.83 6.42
CA LYS A 7 8.41 -8.56 5.19
C LYS A 7 8.07 -9.56 4.10
N LYS A 8 7.65 -10.76 4.49
CA LYS A 8 7.26 -11.79 3.52
C LYS A 8 6.01 -11.42 2.73
N GLN A 9 5.25 -10.42 3.18
CA GLN A 9 4.09 -9.95 2.45
C GLN A 9 4.46 -8.86 1.46
N GLN A 10 5.66 -8.30 1.54
CA GLN A 10 6.05 -7.22 0.66
C GLN A 10 6.33 -7.71 -0.76
N ILE A 11 6.08 -6.87 -1.73
CA ILE A 11 6.20 -7.20 -3.15
C ILE A 11 7.60 -7.72 -3.49
N TRP A 12 8.65 -7.05 -3.00
CA TRP A 12 10.02 -7.47 -3.34
C TRP A 12 10.31 -8.89 -2.91
N TYR A 13 9.81 -9.29 -1.73
CA TYR A 13 10.02 -10.63 -1.21
C TYR A 13 9.21 -11.65 -2.02
N ARG A 14 7.96 -11.30 -2.32
CA ARG A 14 7.08 -12.16 -3.08
C ARG A 14 7.58 -12.36 -4.50
N TRP A 15 8.14 -11.29 -5.08
CA TRP A 15 8.70 -11.36 -6.40
C TRP A 15 9.88 -12.34 -6.47
N LYS A 16 10.70 -12.38 -5.42
CA LYS A 16 11.82 -13.30 -5.38
C LYS A 16 11.42 -14.73 -5.04
N ASN A 17 10.45 -14.91 -4.17
CA ASN A 17 10.16 -16.20 -3.60
C ASN A 17 8.82 -16.83 -3.98
N ASP A 18 7.90 -16.06 -4.55
CA ASP A 18 6.55 -16.53 -4.79
C ASP A 18 5.96 -15.86 -6.03
N LEU A 19 6.78 -15.71 -7.06
CA LEU A 19 6.40 -14.98 -8.26
C LEU A 19 5.15 -15.51 -8.97
N PRO A 20 4.99 -16.83 -9.16
CA PRO A 20 3.78 -17.31 -9.83
C PRO A 20 2.49 -16.92 -9.14
N LYS A 21 2.47 -16.98 -7.81
CA LYS A 21 1.28 -16.61 -7.05
C LYS A 21 1.07 -15.09 -7.10
N LEU A 22 2.15 -14.33 -7.04
CA LEU A 22 2.07 -12.88 -7.14
C LEU A 22 1.48 -12.48 -8.49
N LYS A 23 1.89 -13.13 -9.57
CA LYS A 23 1.35 -12.86 -10.89
C LYS A 23 -0.12 -13.19 -10.98
N ARG A 24 -0.55 -14.30 -10.37
CA ARG A 24 -1.98 -14.66 -10.37
C ARG A 24 -2.80 -13.62 -9.64
N GLU A 25 -2.29 -13.12 -8.53
CA GLU A 25 -2.98 -12.08 -7.78
C GLU A 25 -3.07 -10.79 -8.57
N ALA A 26 -2.02 -10.47 -9.33
CA ALA A 26 -2.04 -9.30 -10.21
C ALA A 26 -3.09 -9.46 -11.32
N VAL A 27 -3.20 -10.66 -11.90
CA VAL A 27 -4.23 -10.94 -12.89
C VAL A 27 -5.61 -10.72 -12.28
N ASP A 28 -5.83 -11.19 -11.05
CA ASP A 28 -7.12 -11.03 -10.38
C ASP A 28 -7.45 -9.56 -10.15
N ILE A 29 -6.49 -8.78 -9.72
CA ILE A 29 -6.69 -7.35 -9.49
C ILE A 29 -7.05 -6.65 -10.80
N LEU A 30 -6.29 -6.93 -11.86
CA LEU A 30 -6.53 -6.30 -13.15
C LEU A 30 -7.86 -6.72 -13.74
N SER A 31 -8.19 -8.00 -13.66
CA SER A 31 -9.44 -8.52 -14.19
C SER A 31 -10.63 -7.85 -13.53
N ARG A 32 -10.60 -7.74 -12.21
CA ARG A 32 -11.68 -7.08 -11.48
C ARG A 32 -11.77 -5.60 -11.84
N THR A 33 -10.63 -4.95 -11.92
CA THR A 33 -10.59 -3.53 -12.24
C THR A 33 -11.15 -3.26 -13.64
N TYR A 34 -10.76 -4.07 -14.62
CA TYR A 34 -11.27 -3.92 -15.97
C TYR A 34 -12.79 -4.08 -16.00
N LEU A 35 -13.32 -5.03 -15.24
CA LEU A 35 -14.76 -5.20 -15.17
C LEU A 35 -15.42 -3.98 -14.53
N GLU A 36 -14.82 -3.44 -13.49
CA GLU A 36 -15.39 -2.29 -12.78
C GLU A 36 -15.47 -1.05 -13.65
N ILE A 37 -14.52 -0.87 -14.57
CA ILE A 37 -14.51 0.31 -15.43
C ILE A 37 -15.08 0.05 -16.82
N GLY A 38 -15.54 -1.18 -17.07
CA GLY A 38 -16.19 -1.47 -18.34
C GLY A 38 -15.27 -1.72 -19.53
N GLN A 39 -13.98 -1.96 -19.30
CA GLN A 39 -13.08 -2.34 -20.36
C GLN A 39 -13.07 -3.85 -20.48
N LYS A 40 -12.88 -4.34 -21.70
CA LYS A 40 -12.92 -5.77 -21.95
C LYS A 40 -11.70 -6.24 -22.75
N PRO A 41 -10.51 -6.24 -22.13
CA PRO A 41 -9.32 -6.72 -22.80
C PRO A 41 -9.38 -8.24 -22.94
N SER A 42 -8.56 -8.79 -23.83
CA SER A 42 -8.45 -10.23 -23.95
C SER A 42 -7.70 -10.79 -22.74
N VAL A 43 -7.84 -12.09 -22.53
CA VAL A 43 -7.09 -12.76 -21.46
C VAL A 43 -5.59 -12.57 -21.64
N GLU A 44 -5.13 -12.63 -22.88
CA GLU A 44 -3.72 -12.45 -23.18
C GLU A 44 -3.24 -11.05 -22.79
N ASP A 45 -4.07 -10.04 -23.05
CA ASP A 45 -3.74 -8.66 -22.69
C ASP A 45 -3.68 -8.52 -21.16
N ILE A 46 -4.60 -9.15 -20.45
CA ILE A 46 -4.61 -9.08 -18.99
C ILE A 46 -3.34 -9.73 -18.44
N VAL A 47 -2.94 -10.87 -18.97
CA VAL A 47 -1.72 -11.54 -18.51
C VAL A 47 -0.49 -10.69 -18.79
N THR A 48 -0.43 -10.09 -19.97
CA THR A 48 0.68 -9.20 -20.32
C THR A 48 0.73 -8.01 -19.39
N MET A 49 -0.41 -7.39 -19.12
CA MET A 49 -0.48 -6.25 -18.22
C MET A 49 -0.11 -6.66 -16.79
N ALA A 50 -0.48 -7.86 -16.38
CA ALA A 50 -0.12 -8.36 -15.06
C ALA A 50 1.40 -8.52 -14.91
N ASN A 51 2.05 -9.01 -15.95
CA ASN A 51 3.51 -9.14 -15.94
C ASN A 51 4.16 -7.76 -15.85
N ILE A 52 3.65 -6.79 -16.58
CA ILE A 52 4.16 -5.42 -16.54
C ILE A 52 3.95 -4.83 -15.14
N LEU A 53 2.77 -5.03 -14.58
CA LEU A 53 2.46 -4.50 -13.25
C LEU A 53 3.40 -5.08 -12.19
N VAL A 54 3.59 -6.39 -12.21
CA VAL A 54 4.46 -7.04 -11.22
C VAL A 54 5.90 -6.54 -11.36
N ASP A 55 6.38 -6.39 -12.58
CA ASP A 55 7.72 -5.87 -12.81
C ASP A 55 7.85 -4.42 -12.33
N ASP A 56 6.86 -3.59 -12.62
CA ASP A 56 6.87 -2.21 -12.16
C ASP A 56 6.88 -2.13 -10.65
N LEU A 57 6.08 -2.96 -9.99
CA LEU A 57 6.01 -2.96 -8.54
C LEU A 57 7.34 -3.40 -7.92
N ALA A 58 7.92 -4.45 -8.45
CA ALA A 58 9.14 -5.02 -7.87
C ALA A 58 10.36 -4.12 -8.08
N ASN A 59 10.41 -3.46 -9.23
CA ASN A 59 11.58 -2.66 -9.59
C ASN A 59 11.50 -1.19 -9.19
N ASN A 60 10.38 -0.77 -8.65
CA ASN A 60 10.23 0.61 -8.18
C ASN A 60 10.38 0.62 -6.67
N THR A 61 11.41 1.30 -6.17
CA THR A 61 11.67 1.34 -4.73
C THR A 61 10.51 1.91 -3.93
N GLN A 62 9.68 2.74 -4.54
CA GLN A 62 8.52 3.28 -3.85
C GLN A 62 7.45 2.22 -3.62
N PHE A 63 7.35 1.24 -4.52
CA PHE A 63 6.28 0.26 -4.47
C PHE A 63 6.71 -1.11 -3.97
N SER A 64 7.99 -1.42 -3.99
CA SER A 64 8.47 -2.76 -3.66
C SER A 64 8.21 -3.15 -2.22
N THR A 65 8.04 -2.19 -1.33
CA THR A 65 7.74 -2.44 0.07
C THR A 65 6.24 -2.47 0.37
N MET A 66 5.40 -2.22 -0.63
CA MET A 66 3.96 -2.36 -0.47
C MET A 66 3.58 -3.84 -0.48
N THR A 67 2.38 -4.15 -0.01
CA THR A 67 1.85 -5.50 -0.11
C THR A 67 0.90 -5.56 -1.30
N ILE A 68 0.55 -6.78 -1.73
CA ILE A 68 -0.40 -6.93 -2.83
C ILE A 68 -1.78 -6.44 -2.39
N GLU A 69 -2.07 -6.48 -1.10
CA GLU A 69 -3.32 -5.94 -0.57
C GLU A 69 -3.37 -4.43 -0.72
N ASP A 70 -2.23 -3.75 -0.50
CA ASP A 70 -2.14 -2.31 -0.73
C ASP A 70 -2.40 -2.00 -2.21
N VAL A 71 -1.85 -2.81 -3.10
CA VAL A 71 -2.06 -2.64 -4.54
C VAL A 71 -3.53 -2.83 -4.89
N SER A 72 -4.15 -3.87 -4.35
CA SER A 72 -5.58 -4.13 -4.58
C SER A 72 -6.42 -2.95 -4.13
N ARG A 73 -6.10 -2.38 -2.97
CA ARG A 73 -6.82 -1.21 -2.44
C ARG A 73 -6.61 0.01 -3.31
N ALA A 74 -5.37 0.19 -3.80
CA ALA A 74 -5.06 1.32 -4.68
C ALA A 74 -5.93 1.31 -5.93
N PHE A 75 -6.08 0.15 -6.54
CA PHE A 75 -6.90 0.01 -7.74
C PHE A 75 -8.37 0.22 -7.43
N ARG A 76 -8.86 -0.38 -6.34
CA ARG A 76 -10.26 -0.25 -5.97
C ARG A 76 -10.63 1.20 -5.68
N GLU A 77 -9.79 1.89 -4.93
CA GLU A 77 -10.05 3.28 -4.58
C GLU A 77 -9.82 4.20 -5.77
N GLY A 78 -8.85 3.88 -6.61
CA GLY A 78 -8.58 4.67 -7.80
C GLY A 78 -9.76 4.72 -8.75
N VAL A 79 -10.41 3.57 -8.95
CA VAL A 79 -11.58 3.50 -9.81
C VAL A 79 -12.70 4.40 -9.29
N ARG A 80 -12.80 4.54 -7.97
CA ARG A 80 -13.92 5.25 -7.34
C ARG A 80 -13.65 6.69 -6.97
N ALA A 81 -12.40 7.13 -7.03
CA ALA A 81 -12.03 8.44 -6.51
C ALA A 81 -12.11 9.58 -7.51
N GLY A 82 -12.24 9.31 -8.76
CA GLY A 82 -12.17 10.37 -9.76
C GLY A 82 -13.48 11.07 -10.00
N ASP A 83 -13.38 12.32 -10.47
CA ASP A 83 -14.54 13.09 -10.88
C ASP A 83 -14.78 12.90 -12.36
N GLU A 84 -13.95 12.14 -13.03
CA GLU A 84 -14.02 11.99 -14.47
C GLU A 84 -15.12 11.03 -14.86
N ALA A 85 -15.77 11.34 -15.96
CA ALA A 85 -16.86 10.51 -16.45
C ALA A 85 -16.40 9.11 -16.85
N SER A 86 -15.15 8.96 -17.22
CA SER A 86 -14.63 7.64 -17.59
C SER A 86 -13.21 7.49 -17.11
N VAL A 87 -12.88 6.26 -16.73
CA VAL A 87 -11.54 5.92 -16.29
C VAL A 87 -11.02 4.86 -17.24
N PHE A 88 -9.78 4.97 -17.63
CA PHE A 88 -9.15 4.01 -18.52
C PHE A 88 -7.94 3.43 -17.81
N LEU A 89 -7.88 2.11 -17.72
CA LEU A 89 -6.76 1.45 -17.03
C LEU A 89 -5.59 1.28 -17.98
N ASN A 90 -4.47 1.89 -17.61
CA ASN A 90 -3.20 1.71 -18.31
C ASN A 90 -2.07 1.94 -17.29
N VAL A 91 -0.84 1.82 -17.73
CA VAL A 91 0.33 1.94 -16.85
C VAL A 91 0.36 3.30 -16.14
N ARG A 92 0.05 4.36 -16.87
CA ARG A 92 0.07 5.69 -16.28
C ARG A 92 -0.97 5.83 -15.17
N THR A 93 -2.17 5.32 -15.42
CA THR A 93 -3.27 5.39 -14.46
C THR A 93 -2.93 4.62 -13.19
N TRP A 94 -2.42 3.41 -13.32
CA TRP A 94 -2.12 2.65 -12.11
C TRP A 94 -0.96 3.25 -11.33
N ASN A 95 -0.01 3.90 -11.99
CA ASN A 95 1.06 4.59 -11.27
C ASN A 95 0.51 5.72 -10.41
N ILE A 96 -0.48 6.45 -10.92
CA ILE A 96 -1.12 7.51 -10.16
C ILE A 96 -1.81 6.91 -8.93
N TRP A 97 -2.54 5.83 -9.12
CA TRP A 97 -3.27 5.16 -8.03
C TRP A 97 -2.33 4.61 -6.98
N LEU A 98 -1.24 3.98 -7.40
CA LEU A 98 -0.27 3.41 -6.49
C LEU A 98 0.42 4.48 -5.66
N ARG A 99 0.76 5.61 -6.28
CA ARG A 99 1.37 6.71 -5.55
C ARG A 99 0.41 7.30 -4.53
N ALA A 100 -0.86 7.40 -4.88
CA ALA A 100 -1.86 7.89 -3.94
C ALA A 100 -2.00 6.96 -2.74
N GLU A 101 -2.00 5.66 -2.99
CA GLU A 101 -2.09 4.68 -1.91
C GLU A 101 -0.83 4.72 -1.04
N LYS A 102 0.33 4.85 -1.65
CA LYS A 102 1.58 4.94 -0.92
C LYS A 102 1.57 6.13 0.05
N LYS A 103 1.04 7.26 -0.41
CA LYS A 103 0.92 8.44 0.45
C LYS A 103 -0.03 8.21 1.61
N LYS A 104 -1.14 7.51 1.36
CA LYS A 104 -2.10 7.21 2.42
C LYS A 104 -1.50 6.31 3.48
N VAL A 105 -0.77 5.29 3.05
CA VAL A 105 -0.13 4.36 3.98
C VAL A 105 0.91 5.09 4.81
N ALA A 106 1.75 5.90 4.18
CA ALA A 106 2.77 6.68 4.87
C ALA A 106 2.13 7.63 5.88
N LYS A 107 1.03 8.28 5.50
CA LYS A 107 0.33 9.19 6.38
C LYS A 107 -0.23 8.47 7.60
N LYS A 108 -0.81 7.29 7.38
CA LYS A 108 -1.33 6.49 8.49
C LYS A 108 -0.24 6.10 9.47
N VAL A 109 0.92 5.73 8.97
CA VAL A 109 2.04 5.36 9.81
C VAL A 109 2.48 6.56 10.66
N ILE A 110 2.58 7.73 10.04
CA ILE A 110 2.97 8.95 10.75
C ILE A 110 1.93 9.28 11.82
N GLU A 111 0.65 9.17 11.49
CA GLU A 111 -0.42 9.46 12.45
C GLU A 111 -0.40 8.48 13.61
N MET A 112 -0.10 7.21 13.32
CA MET A 112 -0.01 6.21 14.35
C MET A 112 1.14 6.51 15.30
N HIS A 113 2.29 6.89 14.75
CA HIS A 113 3.44 7.26 15.58
C HIS A 113 3.12 8.47 16.45
N LYS A 114 2.45 9.47 15.89
CA LYS A 114 2.05 10.64 16.65
C LYS A 114 1.09 10.28 17.77
N LYS A 115 0.14 9.40 17.48
CA LYS A 115 -0.82 8.96 18.49
C LYS A 115 -0.12 8.24 19.63
N HIS A 116 0.79 7.31 19.31
CA HIS A 116 1.52 6.58 20.32
C HIS A 116 2.39 7.50 21.16
N GLU A 117 3.00 8.49 20.52
CA GLU A 117 3.82 9.46 21.23
C GLU A 117 2.98 10.29 22.18
N LEU A 118 1.81 10.73 21.74
CA LEU A 118 0.90 11.49 22.60
C LEU A 118 0.41 10.67 23.77
N GLU A 119 0.12 9.38 23.54
CA GLU A 119 -0.29 8.49 24.60
C GLU A 119 0.83 8.31 25.61
N TYR A 120 2.06 8.17 25.13
CA TYR A 120 3.20 8.03 26.01
C TYR A 120 3.39 9.28 26.86
N LEU A 121 3.27 10.46 26.25
CA LEU A 121 3.39 11.72 26.96
C LEU A 121 2.27 11.91 27.96
N GLU A 122 1.06 11.47 27.60
CA GLU A 122 -0.09 11.56 28.50
C GLU A 122 0.15 10.69 29.73
N ASN A 123 0.60 9.45 29.53
CA ASN A 123 0.91 8.56 30.62
C ASN A 123 2.03 9.09 31.49
N ALA A 124 3.05 9.68 30.86
CA ALA A 124 4.14 10.27 31.59
C ALA A 124 3.64 11.44 32.46
N ARG A 125 2.69 12.21 31.94
CA ARG A 125 2.13 13.33 32.69
C ARG A 125 1.30 12.85 33.87
N LEU A 126 0.53 11.77 33.68
CA LEU A 126 -0.27 11.21 34.75
C LEU A 126 0.61 10.65 35.87
N MET A 127 1.81 10.18 35.51
CA MET A 127 2.76 9.69 36.49
C MET A 127 3.81 10.76 36.75
N GLY A 128 3.45 12.01 36.48
CA GLY A 128 4.40 13.07 36.34
C GLY A 128 5.23 13.40 37.56
N GLY A 129 4.69 13.25 38.74
CA GLY A 129 5.48 13.53 39.93
C GLY A 129 6.76 12.71 39.96
N THR A 130 6.63 11.41 39.69
CA THR A 130 7.78 10.50 39.68
C THR A 130 8.75 10.86 38.55
N ILE A 131 8.22 11.09 37.35
CA ILE A 131 9.05 11.36 36.19
C ILE A 131 9.75 12.71 36.32
N LYS A 132 9.04 13.73 36.82
CA LYS A 132 9.64 15.03 37.02
C LYS A 132 10.74 14.99 38.06
N LYS A 133 10.55 14.23 39.12
CA LYS A 133 11.57 14.09 40.13
C LYS A 133 12.83 13.42 39.54
N ALA A 134 12.63 12.39 38.73
CA ALA A 134 13.76 11.72 38.09
C ALA A 134 14.55 12.69 37.21
N LYS A 135 13.85 13.56 36.48
CA LYS A 135 14.53 14.54 35.64
C LYS A 135 15.24 15.60 36.47
N GLN A 136 14.64 15.99 37.59
CA GLN A 136 15.23 17.01 38.41
C GLN A 136 16.50 16.52 39.10
N ILE A 137 16.60 15.24 39.33
CA ILE A 137 17.77 14.67 39.98
C ILE A 137 19.00 14.73 39.07
N LYS A 138 18.78 14.83 37.79
CA LYS A 138 19.89 15.01 36.87
C LYS A 138 20.36 16.42 36.94
#